data_fd15520ded3f56d4c5e9e87818dee323
#
_entry.id   fd15520ded3f56d4c5e9e87818dee323
#
_cell.length_a   1.000
_cell.length_b   1.000
_cell.length_c   1.000
_cell.angle_alpha   90.00
_cell.angle_beta   90.00
_cell.angle_gamma   90.00
#
_symmetry.space_group_name_H-M   'P 1'
#
loop_
_entity.id
_entity.type
_entity.pdbx_description
1 polymer ?
#
loop_
_entity_poly.entity_id
_entity_poly.type
_entity_poly.pdbx_seq_one_letter_code
_entity_poly.pdbx_strand_id
1 'polypeptide(L)'
;MKISQFTIATEQDDDRNNFLLYNTHTTAFVVLRKDIYMQIFVNRDFSDTQCCDQLKKMGFLVDDDFDELLALEKLRIKGMDDPVQNVTILTTTECNARCYYCFEHGIRQYPMTREIADATVKYIKKNYPEKQLAINWFGGEPLLNFEIIKYITAQLKESGYEIISHITTNGS
;
A
#
# COMPACT_ATOMS: atom_id res chain seq x y z
N MET A 1 25.06 12.37 -13.12
CA MET A 1 23.76 11.66 -13.01
C MET A 1 24.00 10.17 -13.09
N LYS A 2 23.20 9.40 -12.37
CA LYS A 2 23.18 7.93 -12.41
C LYS A 2 21.76 7.41 -12.58
N ILE A 3 21.63 6.16 -13.04
CA ILE A 3 20.33 5.50 -13.14
C ILE A 3 19.88 5.12 -11.74
N SER A 4 18.60 5.37 -11.44
CA SER A 4 17.96 4.94 -10.19
C SER A 4 18.00 3.41 -10.08
N GLN A 5 18.39 2.92 -8.90
CA GLN A 5 18.39 1.48 -8.59
C GLN A 5 16.98 0.87 -8.53
N PHE A 6 15.96 1.69 -8.46
CA PHE A 6 14.55 1.28 -8.46
C PHE A 6 13.95 1.15 -9.87
N THR A 7 14.77 1.32 -10.92
CA THR A 7 14.32 1.21 -12.31
C THR A 7 14.33 -0.24 -12.78
N ILE A 8 13.18 -0.71 -13.23
CA ILE A 8 13.02 -1.97 -13.96
C ILE A 8 12.77 -1.63 -15.43
N ALA A 9 13.44 -2.35 -16.33
CA ALA A 9 13.26 -2.17 -17.78
C ALA A 9 13.03 -3.51 -18.45
N THR A 10 12.12 -3.54 -19.41
CA THR A 10 11.86 -4.71 -20.27
C THR A 10 11.60 -4.27 -21.69
N GLU A 11 11.96 -5.10 -22.66
CA GLU A 11 11.62 -4.90 -24.07
C GLU A 11 10.12 -5.14 -24.26
N GLN A 12 9.46 -4.35 -25.10
CA GLN A 12 8.04 -4.51 -25.39
C GLN A 12 7.83 -5.70 -26.34
N ASP A 13 6.98 -6.66 -25.98
CA ASP A 13 6.79 -7.91 -26.74
C ASP A 13 6.26 -7.66 -28.17
N ASP A 14 5.31 -6.74 -28.32
CA ASP A 14 4.67 -6.45 -29.60
C ASP A 14 5.46 -5.45 -30.48
N ASP A 15 6.37 -4.69 -29.90
CA ASP A 15 7.21 -3.70 -30.58
C ASP A 15 8.62 -3.68 -30.00
N ARG A 16 9.52 -4.47 -30.61
CA ARG A 16 10.94 -4.59 -30.21
C ARG A 16 11.75 -3.30 -30.37
N ASN A 17 11.13 -2.23 -30.84
CA ASN A 17 11.77 -0.92 -30.92
C ASN A 17 11.54 -0.07 -29.67
N ASN A 18 10.79 -0.56 -28.72
CA ASN A 18 10.50 0.14 -27.47
C ASN A 18 10.89 -0.63 -26.22
N PHE A 19 11.27 0.10 -25.18
CA PHE A 19 11.50 -0.38 -23.82
C PHE A 19 10.46 0.22 -22.89
N LEU A 20 9.89 -0.62 -22.05
CA LEU A 20 9.02 -0.24 -20.94
C LEU A 20 9.88 -0.08 -19.70
N LEU A 21 9.83 1.08 -19.06
CA LEU A 21 10.51 1.35 -17.81
C LEU A 21 9.49 1.61 -16.71
N TYR A 22 9.72 1.00 -15.56
CA TYR A 22 8.95 1.23 -14.35
C TYR A 22 9.89 1.53 -13.18
N ASN A 23 9.62 2.60 -12.45
CA ASN A 23 10.34 2.91 -11.23
C ASN A 23 9.51 2.44 -10.03
N THR A 24 10.01 1.47 -9.27
CA THR A 24 9.29 0.86 -8.15
C THR A 24 9.14 1.78 -6.94
N HIS A 25 9.93 2.85 -6.85
CA HIS A 25 9.85 3.83 -5.77
C HIS A 25 8.85 4.95 -6.08
N THR A 26 8.97 5.56 -7.27
CA THR A 26 8.09 6.67 -7.68
C THR A 26 6.79 6.21 -8.32
N THR A 27 6.67 4.92 -8.63
CA THR A 27 5.58 4.31 -9.42
C THR A 27 5.45 4.90 -10.85
N ALA A 28 6.45 5.63 -11.29
CA ALA A 28 6.46 6.20 -12.64
C ALA A 28 6.63 5.11 -13.69
N PHE A 29 5.96 5.30 -14.81
CA PHE A 29 6.02 4.42 -15.96
C PHE A 29 6.29 5.23 -17.21
N VAL A 30 7.18 4.76 -18.09
CA VAL A 30 7.50 5.38 -19.36
C VAL A 30 7.86 4.35 -20.42
N VAL A 31 7.51 4.67 -21.66
CA VAL A 31 7.94 3.92 -22.85
C VAL A 31 9.01 4.73 -23.56
N LEU A 32 10.18 4.14 -23.76
CA LEU A 32 11.29 4.75 -24.47
C LEU A 32 11.58 3.98 -25.77
N ARG A 33 11.91 4.71 -26.82
CA ARG A 33 12.45 4.08 -28.01
C ARG A 33 13.78 3.42 -27.70
N LYS A 34 14.09 2.33 -28.37
CA LYS A 34 15.29 1.51 -28.15
C LYS A 34 16.60 2.33 -28.29
N ASP A 35 16.67 3.25 -29.24
CA ASP A 35 17.84 4.11 -29.42
C ASP A 35 18.11 4.98 -28.19
N ILE A 36 17.08 5.62 -27.63
CA ILE A 36 17.16 6.45 -26.43
C ILE A 36 17.51 5.57 -25.20
N TYR A 37 16.87 4.40 -25.09
CA TYR A 37 17.17 3.47 -24.01
C TYR A 37 18.64 3.03 -24.05
N MET A 38 19.14 2.62 -25.22
CA MET A 38 20.53 2.21 -25.39
C MET A 38 21.50 3.34 -25.07
N GLN A 39 21.19 4.56 -25.51
CA GLN A 39 22.02 5.74 -25.23
C GLN A 39 22.15 5.98 -23.72
N ILE A 40 21.00 6.13 -23.01
CA ILE A 40 20.98 6.58 -21.62
C ILE A 40 21.27 5.42 -20.65
N PHE A 41 20.58 4.28 -20.80
CA PHE A 41 20.60 3.21 -19.80
C PHE A 41 21.72 2.19 -20.01
N VAL A 42 22.17 2.00 -21.24
CA VAL A 42 23.28 1.06 -21.56
C VAL A 42 24.61 1.81 -21.66
N ASN A 43 24.68 2.83 -22.54
CA ASN A 43 25.93 3.54 -22.81
C ASN A 43 26.24 4.63 -21.78
N ARG A 44 25.29 4.95 -20.87
CA ARG A 44 25.45 6.01 -19.85
C ARG A 44 25.73 7.39 -20.46
N ASP A 45 25.23 7.63 -21.67
CA ASP A 45 25.34 8.91 -22.34
C ASP A 45 24.15 9.81 -22.00
N PHE A 46 24.41 10.83 -21.20
CA PHE A 46 23.43 11.81 -20.71
C PHE A 46 23.48 13.14 -21.49
N SER A 47 23.94 13.11 -22.75
CA SER A 47 24.08 14.31 -23.58
C SER A 47 22.75 14.93 -23.99
N ASP A 48 21.67 14.15 -24.11
CA ASP A 48 20.30 14.65 -24.31
C ASP A 48 19.74 15.19 -22.99
N THR A 49 20.00 16.45 -22.71
CA THR A 49 19.61 17.11 -21.46
C THR A 49 18.10 17.16 -21.27
N GLN A 50 17.34 17.37 -22.36
CA GLN A 50 15.88 17.46 -22.27
C GLN A 50 15.25 16.12 -21.86
N CYS A 51 15.67 15.04 -22.49
CA CYS A 51 15.22 13.69 -22.14
C CYS A 51 15.66 13.31 -20.73
N CYS A 52 16.92 13.58 -20.37
CA CYS A 52 17.47 13.31 -19.05
C CYS A 52 16.73 14.07 -17.94
N ASP A 53 16.36 15.35 -18.16
CA ASP A 53 15.60 16.14 -17.19
C ASP A 53 14.19 15.58 -16.97
N GLN A 54 13.53 15.08 -18.01
CA GLN A 54 12.24 14.42 -17.89
C GLN A 54 12.35 13.11 -17.10
N LEU A 55 13.34 12.27 -17.43
CA LEU A 55 13.60 11.02 -16.73
C LEU A 55 13.99 11.25 -15.27
N LYS A 56 14.70 12.34 -14.97
CA LYS A 56 15.02 12.74 -13.61
C LYS A 56 13.79 13.17 -12.82
N LYS A 57 12.88 13.96 -13.41
CA LYS A 57 11.60 14.32 -12.79
C LYS A 57 10.72 13.10 -12.47
N MET A 58 10.80 12.06 -13.28
CA MET A 58 10.07 10.80 -13.07
C MET A 58 10.79 9.83 -12.12
N GLY A 59 12.04 10.14 -11.73
CA GLY A 59 12.84 9.33 -10.81
C GLY A 59 13.63 8.19 -11.47
N PHE A 60 13.70 8.13 -12.80
CA PHE A 60 14.54 7.13 -13.50
C PHE A 60 16.03 7.48 -13.48
N LEU A 61 16.34 8.77 -13.39
CA LEU A 61 17.69 9.30 -13.18
C LEU A 61 17.74 10.09 -11.88
N VAL A 62 18.88 10.00 -11.19
CA VAL A 62 19.14 10.74 -9.95
C VAL A 62 20.55 11.36 -9.98
N ASP A 63 20.83 12.28 -9.07
CA ASP A 63 22.17 12.85 -8.93
C ASP A 63 23.16 11.79 -8.41
N ASP A 64 24.44 11.91 -8.76
CA ASP A 64 25.46 10.93 -8.40
C ASP A 64 25.61 10.79 -6.88
N ASP A 65 25.44 11.87 -6.15
CA ASP A 65 25.53 11.97 -4.70
C ASP A 65 24.23 11.64 -3.97
N PHE A 66 23.12 11.45 -4.71
CA PHE A 66 21.83 11.13 -4.10
C PHE A 66 21.79 9.69 -3.58
N ASP A 67 21.61 9.56 -2.27
CA ASP A 67 21.43 8.27 -1.61
C ASP A 67 19.95 7.88 -1.60
N GLU A 68 19.55 7.02 -2.54
CA GLU A 68 18.18 6.56 -2.70
C GLU A 68 17.72 5.67 -1.54
N LEU A 69 18.63 4.89 -0.94
CA LEU A 69 18.28 4.03 0.20
C LEU A 69 18.02 4.87 1.45
N LEU A 70 18.86 5.86 1.70
CA LEU A 70 18.66 6.80 2.80
C LEU A 70 17.35 7.60 2.63
N ALA A 71 17.02 8.00 1.40
CA ALA A 71 15.76 8.68 1.10
C ALA A 71 14.55 7.78 1.39
N LEU A 72 14.61 6.51 1.00
CA LEU A 72 13.57 5.52 1.29
C LEU A 72 13.44 5.26 2.79
N GLU A 73 14.56 5.16 3.51
CA GLU A 73 14.56 4.96 4.96
C GLU A 73 13.90 6.14 5.69
N LYS A 74 14.20 7.38 5.28
CA LYS A 74 13.55 8.58 5.82
C LYS A 74 12.04 8.58 5.58
N LEU A 75 11.58 8.12 4.40
CA LEU A 75 10.15 7.98 4.12
C LEU A 75 9.51 6.90 5.00
N ARG A 76 10.21 5.77 5.20
CA ARG A 76 9.74 4.70 6.09
C ARG A 76 9.60 5.18 7.53
N ILE A 77 10.60 5.89 8.05
CA ILE A 77 10.58 6.46 9.39
C ILE A 77 9.43 7.45 9.51
N LYS A 78 9.27 8.36 8.54
CA LYS A 78 8.17 9.32 8.52
C LYS A 78 6.80 8.64 8.50
N GLY A 79 6.65 7.54 7.76
CA GLY A 79 5.42 6.74 7.75
C GLY A 79 5.16 6.00 9.07
N MET A 80 6.21 5.69 9.84
CA MET A 80 6.08 5.11 11.18
C MET A 80 5.70 6.16 12.24
N ASP A 81 6.05 7.43 11.99
CA ASP A 81 5.68 8.57 12.83
C ASP A 81 4.32 9.17 12.44
N ASP A 82 3.61 8.57 11.47
CA ASP A 82 2.26 9.00 11.11
C ASP A 82 1.34 8.80 12.32
N PRO A 83 0.68 9.88 12.81
CA PRO A 83 -0.24 9.78 13.93
C PRO A 83 -1.44 8.86 13.63
N VAL A 84 -1.78 8.66 12.35
CA VAL A 84 -2.86 7.76 11.94
C VAL A 84 -2.36 6.33 11.85
N GLN A 85 -2.64 5.56 12.89
CA GLN A 85 -2.28 4.15 12.95
C GLN A 85 -3.36 3.29 12.28
N ASN A 86 -2.94 2.24 11.56
CA ASN A 86 -3.83 1.36 10.84
C ASN A 86 -4.05 0.04 11.56
N VAL A 87 -5.30 -0.37 11.71
CA VAL A 87 -5.69 -1.66 12.30
C VAL A 87 -6.68 -2.36 11.40
N THR A 88 -6.42 -3.62 11.09
CA THR A 88 -7.40 -4.48 10.44
C THR A 88 -8.08 -5.37 11.48
N ILE A 89 -9.42 -5.35 11.51
CA ILE A 89 -10.24 -6.11 12.45
C ILE A 89 -11.12 -7.07 11.65
N LEU A 90 -10.92 -8.37 11.89
CA LEU A 90 -11.80 -9.40 11.36
C LEU A 90 -12.97 -9.57 12.30
N THR A 91 -14.17 -9.17 11.84
CA THR A 91 -15.40 -9.26 12.66
C THR A 91 -16.06 -10.63 12.59
N THR A 92 -15.78 -11.38 11.52
CA THR A 92 -16.24 -12.74 11.32
C THR A 92 -15.41 -13.42 10.24
N THR A 93 -15.29 -14.73 10.30
CA THR A 93 -14.82 -15.56 9.20
C THR A 93 -15.99 -16.18 8.39
N GLU A 94 -17.24 -15.87 8.76
CA GLU A 94 -18.42 -16.26 7.97
C GLU A 94 -18.54 -15.40 6.72
N CYS A 95 -18.96 -16.04 5.60
CA CYS A 95 -19.21 -15.34 4.34
C CYS A 95 -20.40 -15.95 3.62
N ASN A 96 -21.24 -15.11 3.06
CA ASN A 96 -22.38 -15.50 2.22
C ASN A 96 -21.99 -15.70 0.74
N ALA A 97 -20.75 -15.37 0.34
CA ALA A 97 -20.20 -15.65 -0.99
C ALA A 97 -19.34 -16.92 -1.02
N ARG A 98 -19.07 -17.44 -2.24
CA ARG A 98 -18.27 -18.63 -2.50
C ARG A 98 -17.26 -18.37 -3.61
N CYS A 99 -16.43 -17.34 -3.44
CA CYS A 99 -15.43 -16.95 -4.44
C CYS A 99 -14.38 -18.05 -4.61
N TYR A 100 -14.13 -18.49 -5.83
CA TYR A 100 -13.19 -19.60 -6.12
C TYR A 100 -11.72 -19.26 -5.78
N TYR A 101 -11.39 -17.98 -5.72
CA TYR A 101 -10.05 -17.47 -5.39
C TYR A 101 -9.90 -17.07 -3.92
N CYS A 102 -10.91 -17.30 -3.07
CA CYS A 102 -10.90 -16.84 -1.70
C CYS A 102 -9.86 -17.62 -0.88
N PHE A 103 -8.91 -16.90 -0.26
CA PHE A 103 -7.90 -17.52 0.61
C PHE A 103 -8.48 -18.02 1.94
N GLU A 104 -9.68 -17.58 2.32
CA GLU A 104 -10.42 -18.06 3.49
C GLU A 104 -11.26 -19.29 3.19
N HIS A 105 -11.22 -19.85 1.97
CA HIS A 105 -11.96 -21.05 1.61
C HIS A 105 -11.54 -22.24 2.49
N GLY A 106 -12.52 -22.87 3.15
CA GLY A 106 -12.28 -24.01 4.05
C GLY A 106 -11.88 -23.64 5.48
N ILE A 107 -11.74 -22.36 5.81
CA ILE A 107 -11.54 -21.91 7.19
C ILE A 107 -12.85 -22.11 7.96
N ARG A 108 -12.72 -22.57 9.21
CA ARG A 108 -13.87 -22.71 10.11
C ARG A 108 -14.47 -21.34 10.41
N GLN A 109 -15.80 -21.26 10.30
CA GLN A 109 -16.53 -20.02 10.43
C GLN A 109 -16.81 -19.68 11.89
N TYR A 110 -16.42 -18.47 12.32
CA TYR A 110 -16.66 -17.94 13.65
C TYR A 110 -16.98 -16.45 13.57
N PRO A 111 -18.12 -16.00 14.11
CA PRO A 111 -18.37 -14.59 14.35
C PRO A 111 -17.57 -14.14 15.59
N MET A 112 -17.08 -12.90 15.57
CA MET A 112 -16.51 -12.27 16.75
C MET A 112 -17.59 -12.14 17.83
N THR A 113 -17.29 -12.63 19.03
CA THR A 113 -18.18 -12.47 20.19
C THR A 113 -18.00 -11.11 20.86
N ARG A 114 -18.90 -10.75 21.76
CA ARG A 114 -18.83 -9.52 22.54
C ARG A 114 -17.56 -9.47 23.41
N GLU A 115 -17.20 -10.59 24.03
CA GLU A 115 -15.99 -10.69 24.86
C GLU A 115 -14.73 -10.42 24.06
N ILE A 116 -14.66 -10.92 22.81
CA ILE A 116 -13.53 -10.65 21.89
C ILE A 116 -13.53 -9.18 21.49
N ALA A 117 -14.69 -8.59 21.20
CA ALA A 117 -14.82 -7.18 20.89
C ALA A 117 -14.33 -6.28 22.04
N ASP A 118 -14.68 -6.61 23.27
CA ASP A 118 -14.23 -5.91 24.50
C ASP A 118 -12.72 -6.01 24.66
N ALA A 119 -12.15 -7.20 24.44
CA ALA A 119 -10.71 -7.42 24.47
C ALA A 119 -10.00 -6.63 23.38
N THR A 120 -10.58 -6.55 22.17
CA THR A 120 -10.07 -5.76 21.03
C THR A 120 -10.07 -4.27 21.37
N VAL A 121 -11.15 -3.72 21.91
CA VAL A 121 -11.23 -2.33 22.37
C VAL A 121 -10.17 -2.04 23.44
N LYS A 122 -10.00 -2.94 24.41
CA LYS A 122 -8.98 -2.80 25.45
C LYS A 122 -7.57 -2.84 24.88
N TYR A 123 -7.31 -3.72 23.92
CA TYR A 123 -6.03 -3.80 23.22
C TYR A 123 -5.72 -2.50 22.48
N ILE A 124 -6.69 -1.97 21.72
CA ILE A 124 -6.54 -0.71 20.99
C ILE A 124 -6.22 0.43 21.96
N LYS A 125 -6.99 0.59 23.03
CA LYS A 125 -6.76 1.64 24.03
C LYS A 125 -5.39 1.58 24.68
N LYS A 126 -4.83 0.37 24.83
CA LYS A 126 -3.51 0.18 25.41
C LYS A 126 -2.36 0.49 24.45
N ASN A 127 -2.51 0.13 23.17
CA ASN A 127 -1.40 0.15 22.21
C ASN A 127 -1.43 1.33 21.23
N TYR A 128 -2.55 2.07 21.17
CA TYR A 128 -2.76 3.20 20.26
C TYR A 128 -3.16 4.46 21.03
N PRO A 129 -2.22 5.08 21.77
CA PRO A 129 -2.52 6.20 22.67
C PRO A 129 -2.85 7.51 21.93
N GLU A 130 -2.39 7.68 20.68
CA GLU A 130 -2.56 8.92 19.88
C GLU A 130 -4.00 9.20 19.48
N LYS A 131 -4.88 8.22 19.66
CA LYS A 131 -6.34 8.32 19.42
C LYS A 131 -6.75 8.71 18.00
N GLN A 132 -5.84 8.63 17.02
CA GLN A 132 -6.14 8.72 15.60
C GLN A 132 -5.95 7.35 14.99
N LEU A 133 -7.03 6.75 14.50
CA LEU A 133 -7.04 5.36 14.08
C LEU A 133 -7.78 5.15 12.77
N ALA A 134 -7.12 4.56 11.79
CA ALA A 134 -7.77 4.00 10.62
C ALA A 134 -8.11 2.52 10.88
N ILE A 135 -9.38 2.17 10.82
CA ILE A 135 -9.83 0.79 10.99
C ILE A 135 -10.29 0.25 9.64
N ASN A 136 -9.67 -0.85 9.22
CA ASN A 136 -10.16 -1.65 8.10
C ASN A 136 -10.95 -2.84 8.63
N TRP A 137 -12.26 -2.81 8.44
CA TRP A 137 -13.13 -3.93 8.76
C TRP A 137 -13.02 -4.99 7.69
N PHE A 138 -12.68 -6.18 8.09
CA PHE A 138 -12.38 -7.30 7.20
C PHE A 138 -12.97 -8.61 7.74
N GLY A 139 -12.75 -9.70 7.01
CA GLY A 139 -13.17 -11.06 7.34
C GLY A 139 -13.79 -11.75 6.14
N GLY A 140 -14.58 -12.77 6.35
CA GLY A 140 -15.34 -13.40 5.28
C GLY A 140 -16.26 -12.37 4.60
N GLU A 141 -17.36 -12.02 5.28
CA GLU A 141 -18.16 -10.84 4.95
C GLU A 141 -18.43 -10.05 6.24
N PRO A 142 -17.75 -8.94 6.46
CA PRO A 142 -17.82 -8.21 7.74
C PRO A 142 -19.22 -7.68 8.06
N LEU A 143 -20.06 -7.42 7.07
CA LEU A 143 -21.43 -6.94 7.29
C LEU A 143 -22.34 -8.01 7.92
N LEU A 144 -21.97 -9.30 7.87
CA LEU A 144 -22.70 -10.34 8.60
C LEU A 144 -22.60 -10.16 10.13
N ASN A 145 -21.60 -9.44 10.62
CA ASN A 145 -21.45 -9.11 12.03
C ASN A 145 -21.41 -7.59 12.28
N PHE A 146 -22.30 -6.86 11.61
CA PHE A 146 -22.34 -5.40 11.64
C PHE A 146 -22.56 -4.81 13.04
N GLU A 147 -23.28 -5.52 13.92
CA GLU A 147 -23.50 -5.08 15.30
C GLU A 147 -22.18 -4.97 16.08
N ILE A 148 -21.22 -5.85 15.82
CA ILE A 148 -19.88 -5.76 16.42
C ILE A 148 -19.10 -4.57 15.87
N ILE A 149 -19.20 -4.27 14.57
CA ILE A 149 -18.60 -3.06 13.98
C ILE A 149 -19.12 -1.82 14.69
N LYS A 150 -20.44 -1.68 14.80
CA LYS A 150 -21.08 -0.56 15.50
C LYS A 150 -20.61 -0.46 16.95
N TYR A 151 -20.58 -1.60 17.64
CA TYR A 151 -20.18 -1.64 19.03
C TYR A 151 -18.74 -1.16 19.26
N ILE A 152 -17.77 -1.75 18.56
CA ILE A 152 -16.35 -1.37 18.69
C ILE A 152 -16.17 0.12 18.35
N THR A 153 -16.80 0.56 17.26
CA THR A 153 -16.74 1.96 16.83
C THR A 153 -17.28 2.91 17.91
N ALA A 154 -18.42 2.59 18.51
CA ALA A 154 -19.02 3.39 19.58
C ALA A 154 -18.09 3.48 20.80
N GLN A 155 -17.60 2.32 21.28
CA GLN A 155 -16.70 2.25 22.44
C GLN A 155 -15.39 3.04 22.26
N LEU A 156 -14.83 3.03 21.05
CA LEU A 156 -13.62 3.80 20.74
C LEU A 156 -13.95 5.31 20.64
N LYS A 157 -15.05 5.69 19.97
CA LYS A 157 -15.48 7.09 19.90
C LYS A 157 -15.80 7.68 21.27
N GLU A 158 -16.49 6.96 22.14
CA GLU A 158 -16.73 7.35 23.53
C GLU A 158 -15.44 7.54 24.33
N SER A 159 -14.36 6.86 23.92
CA SER A 159 -13.04 6.99 24.52
C SER A 159 -12.19 8.09 23.88
N GLY A 160 -12.77 8.89 22.96
CA GLY A 160 -12.14 10.04 22.31
C GLY A 160 -11.27 9.70 21.09
N TYR A 161 -11.49 8.52 20.46
CA TYR A 161 -10.80 8.20 19.22
C TYR A 161 -11.44 8.88 18.01
N GLU A 162 -10.60 9.48 17.16
CA GLU A 162 -10.94 9.87 15.80
C GLU A 162 -10.70 8.67 14.88
N ILE A 163 -11.79 8.17 14.26
CA ILE A 163 -11.74 6.94 13.48
C ILE A 163 -12.02 7.22 12.02
N ILE A 164 -11.09 6.80 11.16
CA ILE A 164 -11.30 6.65 9.72
C ILE A 164 -11.67 5.18 9.48
N SER A 165 -12.88 4.94 8.97
CA SER A 165 -13.42 3.58 8.78
C SER A 165 -13.37 3.19 7.31
N HIS A 166 -12.72 2.07 7.02
CA HIS A 166 -12.77 1.38 5.74
C HIS A 166 -13.39 0.01 5.94
N ILE A 167 -14.08 -0.48 4.91
CA ILE A 167 -14.67 -1.82 4.93
C ILE A 167 -14.40 -2.53 3.61
N THR A 168 -13.96 -3.77 3.68
CA THR A 168 -13.83 -4.65 2.52
C THR A 168 -15.01 -5.60 2.54
N THR A 169 -15.94 -5.42 1.63
CA THR A 169 -17.23 -6.13 1.59
C THR A 169 -17.58 -6.56 0.16
N ASN A 170 -18.34 -7.64 0.04
CA ASN A 170 -18.93 -8.05 -1.23
C ASN A 170 -20.23 -7.28 -1.55
N GLY A 171 -20.74 -6.47 -0.60
CA GLY A 171 -21.88 -5.56 -0.78
C GLY A 171 -23.25 -6.25 -0.79
N SER A 172 -23.37 -7.50 -0.35
CA SER A 172 -24.65 -8.25 -0.38
C SER A 172 -25.24 -8.51 1.00
#